data_7b03c62ec7705f4e6bf6a23c75efbd04
#
_entry.id   7b03c62ec7705f4e6bf6a23c75efbd04
#
_cell.length_a   1.000
_cell.length_b   1.000
_cell.length_c   1.000
_cell.angle_alpha   90.00
_cell.angle_beta   90.00
_cell.angle_gamma   90.00
#
_symmetry.space_group_name_H-M   'P 1'
#
loop_
_entity.id
_entity.type
_entity.pdbx_description
1 polymer ?
#
loop_
_entity_poly.entity_id
_entity_poly.type
_entity_poly.pdbx_seq_one_letter_code
_entity_poly.pdbx_strand_id
1 'polypeptide(L)' 'MTDTERTGAFLAQKRKEKGLTQLELAQALSVTNRAVSKWETGAGLPDADVLPALAAALGTTADAILRGEEPRRAG' A
#
# COMPACT_ATOMS: atom_id res chain seq x y z
N MET A 1 -10.30 -6.69 -13.10
CA MET A 1 -9.18 -6.30 -12.22
C MET A 1 -9.03 -7.33 -11.12
N THR A 2 -7.82 -7.83 -10.92
CA THR A 2 -7.54 -8.81 -9.86
C THR A 2 -7.45 -8.11 -8.50
N ASP A 3 -7.55 -8.90 -7.41
CA ASP A 3 -7.40 -8.36 -6.06
C ASP A 3 -6.03 -7.72 -5.85
N THR A 4 -4.97 -8.33 -6.42
CA THR A 4 -3.61 -7.80 -6.33
C THR A 4 -3.50 -6.45 -7.02
N GLU A 5 -4.14 -6.30 -8.17
CA GLU A 5 -4.16 -5.04 -8.89
C GLU A 5 -4.95 -3.97 -8.15
N ARG A 6 -6.06 -4.34 -7.51
CA ARG A 6 -6.86 -3.40 -6.71
C ARG A 6 -6.05 -2.90 -5.52
N THR A 7 -5.36 -3.80 -4.83
CA THR A 7 -4.47 -3.43 -3.74
C THR A 7 -3.39 -2.48 -4.24
N GLY A 8 -2.77 -2.80 -5.37
CA GLY A 8 -1.72 -1.95 -5.93
C GLY A 8 -2.21 -0.55 -6.28
N ALA A 9 -3.36 -0.45 -6.92
CA ALA A 9 -3.94 0.84 -7.27
C ALA A 9 -4.27 1.67 -6.03
N PHE A 10 -4.79 1.00 -5.00
CA PHE A 10 -5.11 1.66 -3.72
C PHE A 10 -3.84 2.18 -3.04
N LEU A 11 -2.78 1.38 -3.03
CA LEU A 11 -1.50 1.80 -2.44
C LEU A 11 -0.93 3.02 -3.17
N ALA A 12 -0.95 3.01 -4.49
CA ALA A 12 -0.45 4.14 -5.28
C ALA A 12 -1.25 5.41 -5.00
N GLN A 13 -2.57 5.28 -4.92
CA GLN A 13 -3.44 6.40 -4.62
C GLN A 13 -3.14 6.99 -3.24
N LYS A 14 -3.04 6.14 -2.23
CA LYS A 14 -2.77 6.59 -0.85
C LYS A 14 -1.39 7.22 -0.74
N ARG A 15 -0.40 6.63 -1.40
CA ARG A 15 0.95 7.20 -1.42
C ARG A 15 0.94 8.62 -1.99
N LYS A 16 0.26 8.81 -3.11
CA LYS A 16 0.17 10.11 -3.77
C LYS A 16 -0.58 11.12 -2.91
N GLU A 17 -1.63 10.68 -2.23
CA GLU A 17 -2.38 11.53 -1.30
C GLU A 17 -1.51 12.03 -0.17
N LYS A 18 -0.53 11.24 0.25
CA LYS A 18 0.42 11.63 1.30
C LYS A 18 1.60 12.43 0.74
N GLY A 19 1.67 12.62 -0.56
CA GLY A 19 2.75 13.37 -1.19
C GLY A 19 4.07 12.64 -1.21
N LEU A 20 4.06 11.30 -1.14
CA LEU A 20 5.28 10.50 -1.08
C LEU A 20 5.61 9.92 -2.46
N THR A 21 6.92 9.86 -2.77
CA THR A 21 7.39 9.10 -3.92
C THR A 21 7.48 7.62 -3.52
N GLN A 22 7.60 6.73 -4.51
CA GLN A 22 7.84 5.31 -4.24
C GLN A 22 9.11 5.13 -3.41
N LEU A 23 10.17 5.87 -3.73
CA LEU A 23 11.42 5.78 -3.00
C LEU A 23 11.26 6.21 -1.55
N GLU A 24 10.54 7.30 -1.31
CA GLU A 24 10.30 7.78 0.05
C GLU A 24 9.53 6.77 0.88
N LEU A 25 8.50 6.17 0.29
CA LEU A 25 7.76 5.13 0.98
C LEU A 25 8.62 3.92 1.26
N ALA A 26 9.43 3.50 0.27
CA ALA A 26 10.34 2.37 0.43
C ALA A 26 11.32 2.61 1.58
N GLN A 27 11.89 3.81 1.67
CA GLN A 27 12.81 4.18 2.73
C GLN A 27 12.12 4.15 4.10
N ALA A 28 10.90 4.65 4.19
CA ALA A 28 10.14 4.64 5.43
C ALA A 28 9.87 3.22 5.93
N LEU A 29 9.72 2.27 5.01
CA LEU A 29 9.42 0.87 5.35
C LEU A 29 10.65 -0.02 5.39
N SER A 30 11.83 0.52 5.08
CA SER A 30 13.08 -0.26 4.99
C SER A 30 12.96 -1.39 3.95
N VAL A 31 12.31 -1.09 2.84
CA VAL A 31 12.21 -2.02 1.71
C VAL A 31 12.81 -1.35 0.47
N THR A 32 12.89 -2.09 -0.63
CA THR A 32 13.43 -1.54 -1.87
C THR A 32 12.34 -0.78 -2.64
N ASN A 33 12.78 0.19 -3.45
CA ASN A 33 11.87 0.90 -4.36
C ASN A 33 11.19 -0.09 -5.31
N ARG A 34 11.91 -1.13 -5.72
CA ARG A 34 11.38 -2.18 -6.59
C ARG A 34 10.21 -2.91 -5.93
N ALA A 35 10.31 -3.16 -4.62
CA ALA A 35 9.23 -3.82 -3.89
C ALA A 35 7.95 -2.98 -3.92
N VAL A 36 8.06 -1.68 -3.65
CA VAL A 36 6.91 -0.77 -3.71
C VAL A 36 6.31 -0.76 -5.12
N SER A 37 7.16 -0.69 -6.14
CA SER A 37 6.72 -0.70 -7.53
C SER A 37 5.96 -1.99 -7.86
N LYS A 38 6.46 -3.14 -7.40
CA LYS A 38 5.78 -4.43 -7.60
C LYS A 38 4.38 -4.43 -7.00
N TRP A 39 4.26 -3.92 -5.77
CA TRP A 39 2.95 -3.86 -5.10
C TRP A 39 1.98 -2.98 -5.89
N GLU A 40 2.44 -1.82 -6.34
CA GLU A 40 1.57 -0.84 -7.01
C GLU A 40 1.14 -1.30 -8.40
N THR A 41 1.93 -2.13 -9.05
CA THR A 41 1.56 -2.67 -10.38
C THR A 41 0.78 -3.98 -10.30
N GLY A 42 0.57 -4.51 -9.10
CA GLY A 42 -0.15 -5.76 -8.92
C GLY A 42 0.70 -7.00 -9.18
N ALA A 43 2.02 -6.85 -9.27
CA ALA A 43 2.93 -7.98 -9.50
C ALA A 43 3.18 -8.80 -8.22
N GLY A 44 2.79 -8.29 -7.08
CA GLY A 44 2.90 -9.00 -5.81
C GLY A 44 2.25 -8.20 -4.70
N LEU A 45 2.03 -8.85 -3.56
CA LEU A 45 1.45 -8.21 -2.37
C LEU A 45 2.56 -7.90 -1.36
N PRO A 46 2.36 -6.86 -0.52
CA PRO A 46 3.27 -6.63 0.60
C PRO A 46 3.27 -7.84 1.54
N ASP A 47 4.43 -8.12 2.12
CA ASP A 47 4.53 -9.19 3.12
C ASP A 47 3.75 -8.80 4.38
N ALA A 48 3.26 -9.80 5.09
CA ALA A 48 2.49 -9.58 6.32
C ALA A 48 3.26 -8.73 7.33
N ASP A 49 4.58 -8.92 7.40
CA ASP A 49 5.45 -8.17 8.32
C ASP A 49 5.47 -6.67 8.03
N VAL A 50 5.26 -6.29 6.78
CA VAL A 50 5.32 -4.89 6.34
C VAL A 50 3.97 -4.20 6.46
N LEU A 51 2.87 -4.96 6.44
CA LEU A 51 1.53 -4.39 6.39
C LEU A 51 1.23 -3.37 7.51
N PRO A 52 1.57 -3.63 8.78
CA PRO A 52 1.28 -2.64 9.82
C PRO A 52 1.99 -1.31 9.60
N ALA A 53 3.27 -1.35 9.24
CA ALA A 53 4.03 -0.13 8.98
C ALA A 53 3.54 0.58 7.72
N LEU A 54 3.19 -0.18 6.70
CA LEU A 54 2.65 0.36 5.44
C LEU A 54 1.31 1.06 5.70
N ALA A 55 0.43 0.43 6.46
CA ALA A 55 -0.85 1.02 6.82
C ALA A 55 -0.67 2.32 7.61
N ALA A 56 0.25 2.34 8.56
CA ALA A 56 0.55 3.52 9.34
C ALA A 56 1.11 4.65 8.47
N ALA A 57 2.01 4.33 7.57
CA ALA A 57 2.62 5.31 6.67
C ALA A 57 1.60 5.95 5.73
N LEU A 58 0.60 5.18 5.32
CA LEU A 58 -0.43 5.65 4.39
C LEU A 58 -1.70 6.15 5.08
N GLY A 59 -1.77 6.06 6.40
CA GLY A 59 -2.94 6.53 7.13
C GLY A 59 -4.18 5.68 6.90
N THR A 60 -4.00 4.38 6.75
CA THR A 60 -5.09 3.45 6.49
C THR A 60 -4.93 2.20 7.37
N THR A 61 -5.61 1.11 7.03
CA THR A 61 -5.53 -0.15 7.77
C THR A 61 -5.02 -1.27 6.86
N ALA A 62 -4.47 -2.32 7.47
CA ALA A 62 -4.04 -3.50 6.72
C ALA A 62 -5.22 -4.12 5.97
N ASP A 63 -6.39 -4.16 6.61
CA ASP A 63 -7.60 -4.70 5.99
C ASP A 63 -7.98 -3.92 4.73
N ALA A 64 -7.94 -2.58 4.79
CA ALA A 64 -8.23 -1.74 3.63
C ALA A 64 -7.25 -1.98 2.49
N ILE A 65 -5.96 -2.15 2.83
CA ILE A 65 -4.93 -2.44 1.84
C ILE A 65 -5.23 -3.76 1.13
N LEU A 66 -5.52 -4.81 1.90
CA LEU A 66 -5.77 -6.14 1.35
C LEU A 66 -7.05 -6.17 0.50
N ARG A 67 -8.04 -5.36 0.84
CA ARG A 67 -9.27 -5.23 0.06
C ARG A 67 -9.10 -4.31 -1.14
N GLY A 68 -8.09 -3.43 -1.10
CA GLY A 68 -7.88 -2.44 -2.13
C GLY A 68 -8.97 -1.37 -2.16
N GLU A 69 -9.51 -1.03 -1.00
CA GLU A 69 -10.56 -0.01 -0.89
C GLU A 69 -10.51 0.68 0.46
N GLU A 70 -11.12 1.86 0.53
CA GLU A 70 -11.14 2.66 1.76
C GLU A 70 -11.77 1.87 2.91
N PRO A 71 -11.30 2.10 4.15
CA PRO A 71 -11.91 1.46 5.33
C PRO A 71 -13.38 1.86 5.44
N ARG A 72 -14.23 0.90 5.78
CA ARG A 72 -15.64 1.19 6.03
C ARG A 72 -15.78 1.86 7.38
N ARG A 73 -16.60 2.89 7.40
CA ARG A 73 -16.93 3.54 8.68
C ARG A 73 -17.96 2.70 9.39
N ALA A 74 -17.78 2.56 10.70
CA ALA A 74 -18.76 1.91 11.54
C ALA A 74 -20.01 2.79 11.63
N GLY A 75 -21.12 2.18 11.41
CA GLY A 75 -22.46 2.67 11.68
C GLY A 75 -22.93 3.94 11.08
#